data_192e9a271767d3cf9319d68204a8288f
#
_entry.id   192e9a271767d3cf9319d68204a8288f
#
_cell.length_a   1.000
_cell.length_b   1.000
_cell.length_c   1.000
_cell.angle_alpha   90.00
_cell.angle_beta   90.00
_cell.angle_gamma   90.00
#
_symmetry.space_group_name_H-M   'P 1'
#
loop_
_entity.id
_entity.type
_entity.pdbx_description
1 polymer ?
#
loop_
_entity_poly.entity_id
_entity_poly.type
_entity_poly.pdbx_seq_one_letter_code
_entity_poly.pdbx_strand_id
1 'polypeptide(L)'
;MQKEHFFLGNQIAEPRSFTPRAKVVPPPVIPERNRQEHAAFIKESYNAVVEYAITTLSEREKCGLPSADGVYINLDMSPKLVPQKLAQSSGASILKISEDKSDGNVDVTVYIKNEKKDWLSKKADEYADEKYNTKTGKPKNTGLIEPINAIKPADIHALYTSTEDFDKLPDNKAFLFELWITKTKEYDTVKLSDVLDKLAILKAGKNHLDFDGVDVWMRKATKQQLCELPLSIGYIEGVRPYHQPSILIKNRSESREWSELIEGEIQFALDKDSTRIGLLDSGVNNAHKLLAPALTND
;
A
#
# COMPACT_ATOMS: atom_id res chain seq x y z
N MET A 1 -34.20 -9.37 17.17
CA MET A 1 -33.71 -8.73 18.42
C MET A 1 -32.74 -7.65 17.99
N GLN A 2 -33.16 -6.40 18.04
CA GLN A 2 -32.33 -5.23 17.70
C GLN A 2 -31.36 -5.04 18.88
N LYS A 3 -30.06 -5.19 18.63
CA LYS A 3 -29.04 -4.93 19.66
C LYS A 3 -28.96 -3.43 19.86
N GLU A 4 -29.14 -2.97 21.08
CA GLU A 4 -28.95 -1.57 21.44
C GLU A 4 -27.47 -1.19 21.21
N HIS A 5 -27.26 -0.08 20.55
CA HIS A 5 -25.92 0.47 20.39
C HIS A 5 -25.38 0.98 21.73
N PHE A 6 -24.13 0.72 21.99
CA PHE A 6 -23.42 1.27 23.15
C PHE A 6 -23.32 2.79 22.96
N PHE A 7 -24.09 3.55 23.74
CA PHE A 7 -23.90 4.98 23.87
C PHE A 7 -23.05 5.24 25.09
N LEU A 8 -21.84 5.77 24.90
CA LEU A 8 -21.08 6.37 25.97
C LEU A 8 -21.86 7.60 26.43
N GLY A 9 -22.54 7.51 27.58
CA GLY A 9 -23.27 8.64 28.14
C GLY A 9 -22.30 9.78 28.46
N ASN A 10 -22.76 11.01 28.30
CA ASN A 10 -22.01 12.25 28.54
C ASN A 10 -21.32 12.36 29.91
N GLN A 11 -21.57 11.42 30.81
CA GLN A 11 -20.99 11.39 32.16
C GLN A 11 -19.62 10.68 32.26
N ILE A 12 -19.18 9.98 31.19
CA ILE A 12 -17.95 9.16 31.22
C ILE A 12 -16.78 9.84 30.50
N ALA A 13 -17.05 10.86 29.70
CA ALA A 13 -16.01 11.57 28.98
C ALA A 13 -15.96 13.04 29.41
N GLU A 14 -15.14 13.36 30.38
CA GLU A 14 -14.56 14.70 30.38
C GLU A 14 -13.68 14.80 29.12
N PRO A 15 -14.07 15.64 28.14
CA PRO A 15 -13.24 15.82 26.96
C PRO A 15 -11.96 16.53 27.38
N ARG A 16 -10.92 15.74 27.62
CA ARG A 16 -9.59 16.31 27.73
C ARG A 16 -9.14 16.73 26.37
N SER A 17 -8.96 18.03 26.17
CA SER A 17 -8.37 18.54 24.94
C SER A 17 -6.98 17.92 24.77
N PHE A 18 -6.85 16.98 23.83
CA PHE A 18 -5.56 16.50 23.40
C PHE A 18 -4.94 17.58 22.51
N THR A 19 -3.96 18.29 23.05
CA THR A 19 -3.09 19.13 22.23
C THR A 19 -1.92 18.25 21.80
N PRO A 20 -1.88 17.79 20.54
CA PRO A 20 -0.73 17.06 20.07
C PRO A 20 0.48 17.99 20.24
N ARG A 21 1.54 17.53 20.89
CA ARG A 21 2.83 18.20 20.82
C ARG A 21 3.28 18.13 19.36
N ALA A 22 2.93 19.15 18.61
CA ALA A 22 3.44 19.31 17.26
C ALA A 22 4.96 19.41 17.39
N LYS A 23 5.67 18.32 17.12
CA LYS A 23 7.06 18.46 16.68
C LYS A 23 6.98 19.34 15.44
N VAL A 24 7.53 20.53 15.53
CA VAL A 24 7.76 21.35 14.33
C VAL A 24 8.77 20.57 13.51
N VAL A 25 8.26 19.77 12.61
CA VAL A 25 9.12 19.11 11.62
C VAL A 25 9.41 20.19 10.59
N PRO A 26 10.69 20.54 10.38
CA PRO A 26 11.02 21.53 9.37
C PRO A 26 10.42 21.11 8.04
N PRO A 27 9.96 22.05 7.20
CA PRO A 27 9.44 21.70 5.88
C PRO A 27 10.51 20.91 5.12
N PRO A 28 10.11 19.91 4.33
CA PRO A 28 11.06 19.15 3.52
C PRO A 28 11.80 20.11 2.58
N VAL A 29 13.10 19.92 2.50
CA VAL A 29 13.93 20.69 1.58
C VAL A 29 13.76 20.05 0.20
N ILE A 30 13.01 20.72 -0.68
CA ILE A 30 12.97 20.37 -2.09
C ILE A 30 14.21 21.02 -2.72
N PRO A 31 15.05 20.27 -3.46
CA PRO A 31 16.20 20.85 -4.13
C PRO A 31 15.77 21.98 -5.07
N GLU A 32 16.52 23.08 -5.06
CA GLU A 32 16.33 24.12 -6.07
C GLU A 32 16.60 23.54 -7.47
N ARG A 33 15.66 23.71 -8.38
CA ARG A 33 15.71 23.14 -9.72
C ARG A 33 15.42 24.20 -10.76
N ASN A 34 16.13 24.12 -11.88
CA ASN A 34 15.71 24.88 -13.06
C ASN A 34 14.37 24.33 -13.53
N ARG A 35 13.35 25.18 -13.53
CA ARG A 35 11.96 24.84 -13.82
C ARG A 35 11.79 24.15 -15.18
N GLN A 36 12.40 24.73 -16.23
CA GLN A 36 12.24 24.22 -17.59
C GLN A 36 13.00 22.91 -17.80
N GLU A 37 14.24 22.84 -17.31
CA GLU A 37 15.06 21.62 -17.39
C GLU A 37 14.42 20.48 -16.62
N HIS A 38 13.91 20.76 -15.42
CA HIS A 38 13.25 19.75 -14.62
C HIS A 38 11.95 19.26 -15.25
N ALA A 39 11.13 20.17 -15.81
CA ALA A 39 9.91 19.79 -16.53
C ALA A 39 10.21 18.92 -17.75
N ALA A 40 11.26 19.28 -18.51
CA ALA A 40 11.70 18.49 -19.66
C ALA A 40 12.16 17.10 -19.24
N PHE A 41 12.97 17.00 -18.19
CA PHE A 41 13.43 15.74 -17.61
C PHE A 41 12.25 14.84 -17.17
N ILE A 42 11.28 15.40 -16.45
CA ILE A 42 10.09 14.65 -16.00
C ILE A 42 9.29 14.15 -17.21
N LYS A 43 9.05 15.01 -18.19
CA LYS A 43 8.30 14.66 -19.40
C LYS A 43 8.99 13.55 -20.20
N GLU A 44 10.28 13.68 -20.43
CA GLU A 44 11.08 12.70 -21.19
C GLU A 44 11.12 11.36 -20.46
N SER A 45 11.47 11.35 -19.19
CA SER A 45 11.53 10.13 -18.37
C SER A 45 10.17 9.42 -18.31
N TYR A 46 9.10 10.19 -18.10
CA TYR A 46 7.75 9.65 -18.06
C TYR A 46 7.32 9.03 -19.39
N ASN A 47 7.51 9.75 -20.49
CA ASN A 47 7.12 9.27 -21.81
C ASN A 47 7.89 8.01 -22.20
N ALA A 48 9.18 7.95 -21.89
CA ALA A 48 9.99 6.75 -22.16
C ALA A 48 9.46 5.51 -21.40
N VAL A 49 9.11 5.66 -20.12
CA VAL A 49 8.55 4.58 -19.31
C VAL A 49 7.19 4.14 -19.82
N VAL A 50 6.30 5.10 -20.12
CA VAL A 50 4.95 4.80 -20.62
C VAL A 50 4.98 4.15 -22.00
N GLU A 51 5.80 4.65 -22.91
CA GLU A 51 5.93 4.10 -24.27
C GLU A 51 6.45 2.67 -24.25
N TYR A 52 7.50 2.42 -23.45
CA TYR A 52 8.00 1.08 -23.25
C TYR A 52 6.92 0.12 -22.71
N ALA A 53 6.21 0.52 -21.67
CA ALA A 53 5.16 -0.30 -21.06
C ALA A 53 4.00 -0.57 -22.04
N ILE A 54 3.50 0.44 -22.75
CA ILE A 54 2.41 0.28 -23.73
C ILE A 54 2.85 -0.64 -24.88
N THR A 55 4.07 -0.52 -25.36
CA THR A 55 4.60 -1.41 -26.39
C THR A 55 4.59 -2.86 -25.92
N THR A 56 5.10 -3.11 -24.72
CA THR A 56 5.07 -4.44 -24.09
C THR A 56 3.65 -5.00 -23.97
N LEU A 57 2.70 -4.20 -23.48
CA LEU A 57 1.29 -4.62 -23.35
C LEU A 57 0.67 -4.95 -24.71
N SER A 58 0.95 -4.13 -25.74
CA SER A 58 0.46 -4.37 -27.10
C SER A 58 1.02 -5.65 -27.72
N GLU A 59 2.28 -5.96 -27.48
CA GLU A 59 2.90 -7.22 -27.92
C GLU A 59 2.26 -8.43 -27.22
N ARG A 60 1.97 -8.32 -25.93
CA ARG A 60 1.26 -9.36 -25.16
C ARG A 60 -0.12 -9.64 -25.72
N GLU A 61 -0.89 -8.59 -26.04
CA GLU A 61 -2.22 -8.73 -26.66
C GLU A 61 -2.14 -9.46 -28.00
N LYS A 62 -1.17 -9.12 -28.84
CA LYS A 62 -0.94 -9.81 -30.12
C LYS A 62 -0.62 -11.28 -29.93
N CYS A 63 0.02 -11.65 -28.84
CA CYS A 63 0.31 -13.04 -28.47
C CYS A 63 -0.87 -13.75 -27.77
N GLY A 64 -2.01 -13.08 -27.56
CA GLY A 64 -3.17 -13.62 -26.87
C GLY A 64 -3.00 -13.77 -25.36
N LEU A 65 -1.99 -13.12 -24.78
CA LEU A 65 -1.75 -13.10 -23.34
C LEU A 65 -2.64 -12.04 -22.65
N PRO A 66 -3.03 -12.26 -21.40
CA PRO A 66 -3.72 -11.25 -20.63
C PRO A 66 -2.88 -9.97 -20.57
N SER A 67 -3.52 -8.83 -20.73
CA SER A 67 -2.87 -7.52 -20.75
C SER A 67 -3.64 -6.54 -19.86
N ALA A 68 -2.93 -5.78 -19.03
CA ALA A 68 -3.52 -4.74 -18.21
C ALA A 68 -3.98 -3.55 -19.07
N ASP A 69 -5.00 -2.83 -18.62
CA ASP A 69 -5.54 -1.63 -19.28
C ASP A 69 -4.77 -0.34 -18.94
N GLY A 70 -3.58 -0.47 -18.38
CA GLY A 70 -2.73 0.65 -17.96
C GLY A 70 -1.35 0.19 -17.54
N VAL A 71 -0.57 1.12 -17.00
CA VAL A 71 0.84 0.93 -16.66
C VAL A 71 1.12 1.25 -15.20
N TYR A 72 2.04 0.50 -14.61
CA TYR A 72 2.58 0.78 -13.27
C TYR A 72 3.86 1.60 -13.39
N ILE A 73 3.94 2.64 -12.59
CA ILE A 73 5.09 3.56 -12.55
C ILE A 73 5.50 3.78 -11.11
N ASN A 74 6.78 3.78 -10.85
CA ASN A 74 7.35 4.16 -9.57
C ASN A 74 7.95 5.57 -9.66
N LEU A 75 7.47 6.46 -8.79
CA LEU A 75 7.94 7.83 -8.64
C LEU A 75 8.82 7.90 -7.39
N ASP A 76 10.11 8.19 -7.58
CA ASP A 76 11.00 8.59 -6.50
C ASP A 76 10.73 10.05 -6.16
N MET A 77 10.32 10.34 -4.96
CA MET A 77 9.87 11.67 -4.58
C MET A 77 10.50 12.13 -3.27
N SER A 78 10.79 13.43 -3.21
CA SER A 78 11.21 14.09 -1.97
C SER A 78 10.11 14.00 -0.90
N PRO A 79 10.48 13.84 0.39
CA PRO A 79 9.55 13.43 1.44
C PRO A 79 8.44 14.46 1.71
N LYS A 80 7.30 13.97 2.16
CA LYS A 80 6.20 14.66 2.87
C LYS A 80 5.15 15.47 2.10
N LEU A 81 5.33 15.86 0.85
CA LEU A 81 4.30 16.64 0.13
C LEU A 81 3.41 15.82 -0.80
N VAL A 82 3.72 14.58 -0.96
CA VAL A 82 3.32 13.73 -2.09
C VAL A 82 1.88 13.20 -2.04
N PRO A 83 1.40 12.59 -0.95
CA PRO A 83 0.17 11.80 -1.05
C PRO A 83 -1.06 12.64 -1.38
N GLN A 84 -1.17 13.83 -0.81
CA GLN A 84 -2.39 14.63 -0.94
C GLN A 84 -2.61 15.22 -2.34
N LYS A 85 -1.54 15.70 -3.00
CA LYS A 85 -1.67 16.31 -4.33
C LYS A 85 -1.74 15.27 -5.44
N LEU A 86 -1.03 14.15 -5.27
CA LEU A 86 -1.14 13.03 -6.19
C LEU A 86 -2.53 12.37 -6.11
N ALA A 87 -3.05 12.15 -4.91
CA ALA A 87 -4.38 11.59 -4.71
C ALA A 87 -5.52 12.48 -5.22
N GLN A 88 -5.31 13.79 -5.24
CA GLN A 88 -6.26 14.76 -5.83
C GLN A 88 -6.19 14.81 -7.36
N SER A 89 -5.20 14.18 -7.98
CA SER A 89 -5.06 14.18 -9.42
C SER A 89 -5.91 13.08 -10.03
N SER A 90 -6.78 13.42 -10.96
CA SER A 90 -7.69 12.49 -11.65
C SER A 90 -7.01 11.54 -12.64
N GLY A 91 -5.68 11.55 -12.74
CA GLY A 91 -4.93 10.85 -13.79
C GLY A 91 -4.21 9.58 -13.35
N ALA A 92 -3.89 9.47 -12.06
CA ALA A 92 -3.15 8.33 -11.50
C ALA A 92 -3.82 7.82 -10.23
N SER A 93 -3.75 6.52 -10.01
CA SER A 93 -4.17 5.88 -8.76
C SER A 93 -2.93 5.52 -7.95
N ILE A 94 -2.82 6.06 -6.73
CA ILE A 94 -1.76 5.69 -5.81
C ILE A 94 -2.09 4.30 -5.25
N LEU A 95 -1.16 3.38 -5.37
CA LEU A 95 -1.33 2.01 -4.87
C LEU A 95 -0.49 1.76 -3.63
N LYS A 96 0.74 2.27 -3.61
CA LYS A 96 1.67 2.04 -2.51
C LYS A 96 2.58 3.24 -2.30
N ILE A 97 2.88 3.54 -1.05
CA ILE A 97 3.90 4.50 -0.63
C ILE A 97 4.89 3.76 0.26
N SER A 98 6.16 3.81 -0.09
CA SER A 98 7.24 3.21 0.69
C SER A 98 8.18 4.30 1.19
N GLU A 99 8.37 4.38 2.51
CA GLU A 99 9.21 5.38 3.18
C GLU A 99 10.60 4.83 3.54
N ASP A 100 10.96 3.66 3.04
CA ASP A 100 12.14 2.89 3.48
C ASP A 100 13.45 3.35 2.82
N LYS A 101 13.64 4.66 2.69
CA LYS A 101 14.87 5.21 2.16
C LYS A 101 15.66 5.98 3.22
N SER A 102 16.96 5.68 3.30
CA SER A 102 17.90 6.34 4.21
C SER A 102 18.07 7.83 3.93
N ASP A 103 17.76 8.30 2.71
CA ASP A 103 17.82 9.69 2.27
C ASP A 103 16.54 10.49 2.59
N GLY A 104 15.53 9.81 3.16
CA GLY A 104 14.24 10.40 3.48
C GLY A 104 13.31 10.57 2.28
N ASN A 105 13.69 10.14 1.08
CA ASN A 105 12.82 10.09 -0.08
C ASN A 105 11.77 8.98 0.07
N VAL A 106 10.70 9.08 -0.70
CA VAL A 106 9.62 8.08 -0.74
C VAL A 106 9.46 7.53 -2.15
N ASP A 107 9.24 6.24 -2.26
CA ASP A 107 8.81 5.61 -3.50
C ASP A 107 7.28 5.55 -3.53
N VAL A 108 6.70 6.09 -4.58
CA VAL A 108 5.24 6.08 -4.79
C VAL A 108 4.93 5.26 -6.03
N THR A 109 4.31 4.11 -5.82
CA THR A 109 3.81 3.27 -6.92
C THR A 109 2.43 3.74 -7.33
N VAL A 110 2.27 4.09 -8.60
CA VAL A 110 1.02 4.54 -9.18
C VAL A 110 0.60 3.66 -10.35
N TYR A 111 -0.71 3.54 -10.56
CA TYR A 111 -1.29 2.94 -11.75
C TYR A 111 -1.95 4.00 -12.62
N ILE A 112 -1.66 3.99 -13.90
CA ILE A 112 -2.15 4.95 -14.88
C ILE A 112 -2.82 4.20 -16.02
N LYS A 113 -4.12 4.41 -16.21
CA LYS A 113 -4.85 3.83 -17.33
C LYS A 113 -4.31 4.34 -18.67
N ASN A 114 -4.36 3.52 -19.71
CA ASN A 114 -3.93 3.86 -21.06
C ASN A 114 -4.63 5.12 -21.61
N GLU A 115 -5.89 5.36 -21.25
CA GLU A 115 -6.63 6.59 -21.60
C GLU A 115 -6.08 7.85 -20.95
N LYS A 116 -5.30 7.74 -19.88
CA LYS A 116 -4.66 8.82 -19.11
C LYS A 116 -3.14 8.88 -19.30
N LYS A 117 -2.61 8.17 -20.27
CA LYS A 117 -1.17 8.05 -20.51
C LYS A 117 -0.42 9.37 -20.61
N ASP A 118 -1.06 10.46 -21.05
CA ASP A 118 -0.43 11.78 -21.17
C ASP A 118 -0.53 12.62 -19.89
N TRP A 119 -1.06 12.05 -18.81
CA TRP A 119 -1.40 12.79 -17.61
C TRP A 119 -0.23 13.59 -17.03
N LEU A 120 0.91 12.94 -16.77
CA LEU A 120 2.05 13.61 -16.12
C LEU A 120 2.79 14.53 -17.09
N SER A 121 2.87 14.16 -18.37
CA SER A 121 3.46 15.01 -19.41
C SER A 121 2.72 16.35 -19.53
N LYS A 122 1.38 16.32 -19.53
CA LYS A 122 0.56 17.54 -19.53
C LYS A 122 0.80 18.39 -18.26
N LYS A 123 0.98 17.74 -17.10
CA LYS A 123 1.28 18.43 -15.85
C LYS A 123 2.66 19.07 -15.85
N ALA A 124 3.65 18.42 -16.46
CA ALA A 124 4.99 18.95 -16.64
C ALA A 124 4.98 20.16 -17.62
N ASP A 125 4.24 20.08 -18.73
CA ASP A 125 4.07 21.19 -19.66
C ASP A 125 3.40 22.40 -18.99
N GLU A 126 2.32 22.18 -18.24
CA GLU A 126 1.65 23.24 -17.46
C GLU A 126 2.56 23.83 -16.37
N TYR A 127 3.46 23.03 -15.80
CA TYR A 127 4.45 23.52 -14.84
C TYR A 127 5.52 24.38 -15.53
N ALA A 128 6.00 24.01 -16.70
CA ALA A 128 7.03 24.73 -17.43
C ALA A 128 6.56 26.11 -17.95
N ASP A 129 5.32 26.19 -18.43
CA ASP A 129 4.80 27.39 -19.14
C ASP A 129 4.26 28.45 -18.16
N GLU A 130 4.80 29.66 -18.23
CA GLU A 130 4.45 30.77 -17.35
C GLU A 130 3.00 31.25 -17.48
N LYS A 131 2.35 31.01 -18.62
CA LYS A 131 0.92 31.33 -18.81
C LYS A 131 -0.01 30.60 -17.84
N TYR A 132 0.43 29.46 -17.29
CA TYR A 132 -0.31 28.68 -16.31
C TYR A 132 0.05 29.03 -14.86
N ASN A 133 0.86 30.08 -14.62
CA ASN A 133 1.17 30.47 -13.26
C ASN A 133 -0.11 30.80 -12.48
N THR A 134 -0.09 30.46 -11.19
CA THR A 134 -1.18 30.79 -10.28
C THR A 134 -1.31 32.32 -10.13
N LYS A 135 -2.43 32.78 -9.57
CA LYS A 135 -2.63 34.22 -9.27
C LYS A 135 -1.54 34.82 -8.38
N THR A 136 -0.82 33.97 -7.62
CA THR A 136 0.32 34.38 -6.76
C THR A 136 1.67 34.29 -7.46
N GLY A 137 1.69 34.09 -8.79
CA GLY A 137 2.92 34.00 -9.58
C GLY A 137 3.66 32.64 -9.48
N LYS A 138 3.18 31.69 -8.66
CA LYS A 138 3.80 30.36 -8.54
C LYS A 138 3.47 29.49 -9.76
N PRO A 139 4.42 28.65 -10.23
CA PRO A 139 4.14 27.71 -11.31
C PRO A 139 2.97 26.78 -10.95
N LYS A 140 2.13 26.47 -11.93
CA LYS A 140 1.08 25.46 -11.76
C LYS A 140 1.73 24.08 -11.55
N ASN A 141 1.11 23.21 -10.77
CA ASN A 141 1.59 21.87 -10.46
C ASN A 141 2.95 21.78 -9.73
N THR A 142 3.50 22.86 -9.20
CA THR A 142 4.74 22.89 -8.40
C THR A 142 4.80 21.76 -7.39
N GLY A 143 3.77 21.62 -6.55
CA GLY A 143 3.75 20.60 -5.49
C GLY A 143 3.59 19.16 -5.99
N LEU A 144 3.38 18.93 -7.28
CA LEU A 144 3.38 17.62 -7.90
C LEU A 144 4.71 17.33 -8.61
N ILE A 145 5.20 18.30 -9.39
CA ILE A 145 6.34 18.09 -10.29
C ILE A 145 7.68 18.27 -9.57
N GLU A 146 7.84 19.32 -8.77
CA GLU A 146 9.12 19.59 -8.08
C GLU A 146 9.60 18.46 -7.16
N PRO A 147 8.73 17.76 -6.42
CA PRO A 147 9.18 16.68 -5.57
C PRO A 147 9.67 15.44 -6.30
N ILE A 148 9.38 15.27 -7.59
CA ILE A 148 9.76 14.06 -8.33
C ILE A 148 11.26 14.11 -8.65
N ASN A 149 12.01 13.13 -8.14
CA ASN A 149 13.45 13.00 -8.39
C ASN A 149 13.74 12.08 -9.57
N ALA A 150 12.97 11.00 -9.70
CA ALA A 150 13.11 10.02 -10.77
C ALA A 150 11.78 9.32 -11.07
N ILE A 151 11.69 8.79 -12.29
CA ILE A 151 10.54 8.01 -12.77
C ILE A 151 11.08 6.69 -13.32
N LYS A 152 10.52 5.57 -12.85
CA LYS A 152 10.96 4.22 -13.22
C LYS A 152 9.75 3.35 -13.56
N PRO A 153 9.88 2.35 -14.43
CA PRO A 153 8.87 1.29 -14.54
C PRO A 153 8.68 0.64 -13.18
N ALA A 154 7.45 0.33 -12.83
CA ALA A 154 7.16 -0.46 -11.64
C ALA A 154 6.81 -1.89 -12.07
N ASP A 155 7.58 -2.83 -11.59
CA ASP A 155 7.38 -4.26 -11.76
C ASP A 155 6.89 -4.92 -10.47
N ILE A 156 7.00 -6.23 -10.38
CA ILE A 156 6.57 -6.99 -9.21
C ILE A 156 7.28 -6.57 -7.92
N HIS A 157 8.55 -6.13 -7.99
CA HIS A 157 9.30 -5.69 -6.79
C HIS A 157 8.66 -4.47 -6.13
N ALA A 158 8.13 -3.54 -6.93
CA ALA A 158 7.41 -2.39 -6.40
C ALA A 158 6.09 -2.78 -5.70
N LEU A 159 5.45 -3.86 -6.14
CA LEU A 159 4.18 -4.36 -5.61
C LEU A 159 4.35 -5.39 -4.49
N TYR A 160 5.50 -6.06 -4.45
CA TYR A 160 5.78 -7.07 -3.44
C TYR A 160 5.96 -6.42 -2.06
N THR A 161 5.35 -7.00 -1.04
CA THR A 161 5.40 -6.49 0.33
C THR A 161 5.69 -7.63 1.28
N SER A 162 6.93 -7.72 1.73
CA SER A 162 7.40 -8.72 2.69
C SER A 162 8.68 -8.22 3.36
N THR A 163 9.04 -8.82 4.48
CA THR A 163 10.38 -8.71 5.09
C THR A 163 11.42 -9.54 4.34
N GLU A 164 10.97 -10.56 3.59
CA GLU A 164 11.80 -11.34 2.70
C GLU A 164 11.92 -10.65 1.34
N ASP A 165 13.14 -10.62 0.80
CA ASP A 165 13.43 -10.10 -0.52
C ASP A 165 12.77 -10.99 -1.59
N PHE A 166 12.11 -10.38 -2.57
CA PHE A 166 11.49 -11.10 -3.69
C PHE A 166 12.49 -11.98 -4.44
N ASP A 167 13.72 -11.50 -4.60
CA ASP A 167 14.76 -12.23 -5.34
C ASP A 167 15.23 -13.51 -4.64
N LYS A 168 15.02 -13.62 -3.34
CA LYS A 168 15.33 -14.83 -2.54
C LYS A 168 14.26 -15.90 -2.61
N LEU A 169 13.10 -15.60 -3.21
CA LEU A 169 12.05 -16.59 -3.39
C LEU A 169 12.50 -17.71 -4.34
N PRO A 170 12.08 -18.96 -4.09
CA PRO A 170 12.43 -20.08 -4.94
C PRO A 170 11.81 -19.97 -6.34
N ASP A 171 12.62 -20.08 -7.39
CA ASP A 171 12.17 -19.88 -8.78
C ASP A 171 11.13 -20.91 -9.24
N ASN A 172 11.34 -22.18 -8.87
CA ASN A 172 10.59 -23.34 -9.42
C ASN A 172 9.54 -23.92 -8.46
N LYS A 173 9.30 -23.28 -7.31
CA LYS A 173 8.34 -23.75 -6.34
C LYS A 173 7.17 -22.79 -6.23
N ALA A 174 5.98 -23.30 -6.45
CA ALA A 174 4.79 -22.51 -6.22
C ALA A 174 4.52 -22.38 -4.70
N PHE A 175 4.24 -21.17 -4.24
CA PHE A 175 3.92 -20.84 -2.85
C PHE A 175 2.61 -20.07 -2.75
N LEU A 176 2.06 -20.03 -1.55
CA LEU A 176 0.84 -19.28 -1.27
C LEU A 176 1.16 -17.80 -1.12
N PHE A 177 0.30 -16.98 -1.71
CA PHE A 177 0.39 -15.53 -1.58
C PHE A 177 -1.00 -14.88 -1.55
N GLU A 178 -1.03 -13.66 -1.10
CA GLU A 178 -2.18 -12.76 -1.10
C GLU A 178 -2.02 -11.74 -2.20
N LEU A 179 -3.01 -11.63 -3.07
CA LEU A 179 -3.09 -10.59 -4.09
C LEU A 179 -4.13 -9.55 -3.65
N TRP A 180 -3.66 -8.36 -3.34
CA TRP A 180 -4.47 -7.23 -2.89
C TRP A 180 -4.79 -6.33 -4.07
N ILE A 181 -6.06 -6.09 -4.35
CA ILE A 181 -6.53 -5.32 -5.51
C ILE A 181 -7.47 -4.23 -5.06
N THR A 182 -7.18 -2.98 -5.42
CA THR A 182 -8.08 -1.86 -5.22
C THR A 182 -9.29 -1.99 -6.13
N LYS A 183 -10.49 -1.97 -5.57
CA LYS A 183 -11.74 -2.02 -6.33
C LYS A 183 -12.01 -0.68 -7.01
N THR A 184 -12.17 -0.73 -8.30
CA THR A 184 -12.65 0.39 -9.11
C THR A 184 -14.11 0.16 -9.49
N LYS A 185 -14.74 1.13 -10.13
CA LYS A 185 -16.10 0.96 -10.67
C LYS A 185 -16.20 -0.15 -11.74
N GLU A 186 -15.08 -0.48 -12.37
CA GLU A 186 -14.98 -1.49 -13.44
C GLU A 186 -14.45 -2.83 -12.91
N TYR A 187 -14.23 -2.93 -11.59
CA TYR A 187 -13.73 -4.14 -10.97
C TYR A 187 -14.72 -5.29 -11.16
N ASP A 188 -14.22 -6.41 -11.66
CA ASP A 188 -15.00 -7.61 -11.97
C ASP A 188 -14.24 -8.86 -11.52
N THR A 189 -14.79 -9.56 -10.54
CA THR A 189 -14.19 -10.76 -9.94
C THR A 189 -14.10 -11.92 -10.94
N VAL A 190 -15.04 -12.02 -11.88
CA VAL A 190 -15.04 -13.09 -12.90
C VAL A 190 -13.91 -12.87 -13.88
N LYS A 191 -13.77 -11.64 -14.41
CA LYS A 191 -12.68 -11.28 -15.30
C LYS A 191 -11.32 -11.49 -14.66
N LEU A 192 -11.20 -11.09 -13.37
CA LEU A 192 -9.95 -11.29 -12.63
C LEU A 192 -9.63 -12.78 -12.47
N SER A 193 -10.62 -13.60 -12.11
CA SER A 193 -10.42 -15.06 -12.02
C SER A 193 -9.97 -15.65 -13.35
N ASP A 194 -10.57 -15.23 -14.47
CA ASP A 194 -10.21 -15.70 -15.81
C ASP A 194 -8.77 -15.32 -16.19
N VAL A 195 -8.33 -14.12 -15.83
CA VAL A 195 -6.94 -13.69 -16.04
C VAL A 195 -5.97 -14.53 -15.23
N LEU A 196 -6.25 -14.77 -13.95
CA LEU A 196 -5.42 -15.61 -13.09
C LEU A 196 -5.35 -17.06 -13.58
N ASP A 197 -6.47 -17.60 -14.05
CA ASP A 197 -6.54 -18.95 -14.61
C ASP A 197 -5.72 -19.05 -15.92
N LYS A 198 -5.75 -18.02 -16.78
CA LYS A 198 -4.90 -17.94 -17.99
C LYS A 198 -3.40 -17.86 -17.67
N LEU A 199 -3.03 -17.27 -16.57
CA LEU A 199 -1.65 -17.22 -16.05
C LEU A 199 -1.25 -18.52 -15.33
N ALA A 200 -2.12 -19.52 -15.28
CA ALA A 200 -1.95 -20.77 -14.52
C ALA A 200 -1.68 -20.54 -13.03
N ILE A 201 -2.22 -19.47 -12.47
CA ILE A 201 -2.15 -19.13 -11.04
C ILE A 201 -3.26 -19.87 -10.30
N LEU A 202 -2.87 -20.81 -9.45
CA LEU A 202 -3.79 -21.75 -8.85
C LEU A 202 -4.62 -21.14 -7.72
N LYS A 203 -5.88 -21.55 -7.63
CA LYS A 203 -6.76 -21.19 -6.50
C LYS A 203 -6.26 -21.81 -5.21
N ALA A 204 -6.21 -21.02 -4.15
CA ALA A 204 -5.87 -21.50 -2.81
C ALA A 204 -7.06 -21.23 -1.88
N GLY A 205 -7.88 -22.25 -1.67
CA GLY A 205 -9.12 -22.09 -0.92
C GLY A 205 -10.33 -21.71 -1.78
N LYS A 206 -11.46 -21.49 -1.12
CA LYS A 206 -12.75 -21.32 -1.82
C LYS A 206 -13.09 -19.86 -2.15
N ASN A 207 -12.57 -18.91 -1.40
CA ASN A 207 -13.05 -17.54 -1.42
C ASN A 207 -11.90 -16.53 -1.44
N HIS A 208 -12.21 -15.33 -1.89
CA HIS A 208 -11.46 -14.11 -1.64
C HIS A 208 -12.06 -13.40 -0.40
N LEU A 209 -11.33 -12.48 0.16
CA LEU A 209 -11.80 -11.61 1.25
C LEU A 209 -12.22 -10.28 0.63
N ASP A 210 -13.51 -9.99 0.74
CA ASP A 210 -14.12 -8.78 0.19
C ASP A 210 -14.19 -7.70 1.28
N PHE A 211 -13.37 -6.65 1.14
CA PHE A 211 -13.38 -5.46 1.99
C PHE A 211 -13.95 -4.25 1.23
N ASP A 212 -14.32 -3.21 1.97
CA ASP A 212 -14.68 -1.94 1.35
C ASP A 212 -13.46 -1.34 0.63
N GLY A 213 -13.57 -1.18 -0.69
CA GLY A 213 -12.51 -0.63 -1.55
C GLY A 213 -11.39 -1.58 -1.95
N VAL A 214 -11.23 -2.74 -1.31
CA VAL A 214 -10.14 -3.69 -1.58
C VAL A 214 -10.64 -5.12 -1.60
N ASP A 215 -10.12 -5.92 -2.51
CA ASP A 215 -10.36 -7.36 -2.57
C ASP A 215 -9.05 -8.13 -2.43
N VAL A 216 -9.03 -9.19 -1.62
CA VAL A 216 -7.83 -9.97 -1.31
C VAL A 216 -8.02 -11.41 -1.74
N TRP A 217 -7.19 -11.84 -2.67
CA TRP A 217 -7.25 -13.17 -3.28
C TRP A 217 -6.10 -14.05 -2.80
N MET A 218 -6.47 -15.18 -2.18
CA MET A 218 -5.50 -16.22 -1.85
C MET A 218 -5.21 -17.07 -3.06
N ARG A 219 -3.95 -17.12 -3.48
CA ARG A 219 -3.50 -17.82 -4.69
C ARG A 219 -2.18 -18.55 -4.45
N LYS A 220 -1.84 -19.45 -5.37
CA LYS A 220 -0.58 -20.17 -5.38
C LYS A 220 0.09 -20.01 -6.74
N ALA A 221 1.30 -19.48 -6.74
CA ALA A 221 2.08 -19.23 -7.95
C ALA A 221 3.57 -19.42 -7.73
N THR A 222 4.31 -19.57 -8.81
CA THR A 222 5.77 -19.48 -8.84
C THR A 222 6.20 -18.02 -8.91
N LYS A 223 7.46 -17.74 -8.60
CA LYS A 223 8.08 -16.41 -8.75
C LYS A 223 7.88 -15.86 -10.18
N GLN A 224 8.09 -16.68 -11.19
CA GLN A 224 7.92 -16.31 -12.60
C GLN A 224 6.47 -15.87 -12.89
N GLN A 225 5.47 -16.62 -12.42
CA GLN A 225 4.06 -16.24 -12.60
C GLN A 225 3.71 -14.93 -11.90
N LEU A 226 4.34 -14.62 -10.75
CA LEU A 226 4.14 -13.34 -10.07
C LEU A 226 4.67 -12.16 -10.91
N CYS A 227 5.76 -12.32 -11.64
CA CYS A 227 6.29 -11.30 -12.53
C CYS A 227 5.32 -10.92 -13.66
N GLU A 228 4.39 -11.81 -14.02
CA GLU A 228 3.38 -11.57 -15.04
C GLU A 228 2.19 -10.72 -14.54
N LEU A 229 1.99 -10.64 -13.23
CA LEU A 229 0.84 -9.97 -12.63
C LEU A 229 0.75 -8.48 -13.00
N PRO A 230 1.81 -7.65 -12.89
CA PRO A 230 1.74 -6.23 -13.23
C PRO A 230 1.43 -5.96 -14.70
N LEU A 231 1.77 -6.91 -15.57
CA LEU A 231 1.51 -6.82 -17.01
C LEU A 231 0.09 -7.28 -17.39
N SER A 232 -0.59 -7.99 -16.50
CA SER A 232 -1.86 -8.66 -16.81
C SER A 232 -3.06 -8.08 -16.05
N ILE A 233 -2.82 -7.48 -14.90
CA ILE A 233 -3.88 -7.03 -13.97
C ILE A 233 -3.59 -5.59 -13.55
N GLY A 234 -4.59 -4.72 -13.64
CA GLY A 234 -4.53 -3.36 -13.12
C GLY A 234 -4.85 -3.27 -11.64
N TYR A 235 -4.47 -2.17 -11.01
CA TYR A 235 -4.82 -1.80 -9.63
C TYR A 235 -4.37 -2.79 -8.53
N ILE A 236 -3.26 -3.50 -8.76
CA ILE A 236 -2.64 -4.32 -7.72
C ILE A 236 -2.03 -3.38 -6.67
N GLU A 237 -2.57 -3.40 -5.46
CA GLU A 237 -2.07 -2.65 -4.31
C GLU A 237 -0.87 -3.35 -3.67
N GLY A 238 -0.89 -4.68 -3.68
CA GLY A 238 0.21 -5.46 -3.15
C GLY A 238 0.13 -6.95 -3.42
N VAL A 239 1.30 -7.56 -3.44
CA VAL A 239 1.49 -9.02 -3.45
C VAL A 239 2.27 -9.39 -2.21
N ARG A 240 1.68 -10.23 -1.35
CA ARG A 240 2.26 -10.61 -0.05
C ARG A 240 2.39 -12.12 0.04
N PRO A 241 3.52 -12.66 0.48
CA PRO A 241 3.60 -14.09 0.78
C PRO A 241 2.63 -14.40 1.93
N TYR A 242 1.89 -15.48 1.79
CA TYR A 242 1.05 -15.94 2.87
C TYR A 242 1.92 -16.59 3.95
N HIS A 243 1.94 -15.98 5.10
CA HIS A 243 2.51 -16.57 6.29
C HIS A 243 1.40 -17.34 7.01
N GLN A 244 1.50 -18.67 6.99
CA GLN A 244 0.61 -19.46 7.81
C GLN A 244 0.80 -19.03 9.26
N PRO A 245 -0.27 -18.57 9.96
CA PRO A 245 -0.14 -18.26 11.37
C PRO A 245 0.51 -19.47 12.04
N SER A 246 1.61 -19.26 12.71
CA SER A 246 2.20 -20.30 13.52
C SER A 246 1.19 -20.61 14.64
N ILE A 247 0.37 -21.62 14.43
CA ILE A 247 -0.47 -22.17 15.50
C ILE A 247 0.51 -22.87 16.43
N LEU A 248 1.17 -22.08 17.27
CA LEU A 248 2.04 -22.59 18.34
C LEU A 248 1.24 -23.44 19.32
N ILE A 249 -0.06 -23.20 19.38
CA ILE A 249 -0.97 -23.83 20.33
C ILE A 249 -2.01 -24.64 19.56
N LYS A 250 -1.80 -25.94 19.46
CA LYS A 250 -2.70 -26.85 18.73
C LYS A 250 -3.84 -27.41 19.58
N ASN A 251 -3.68 -27.42 20.87
CA ASN A 251 -4.66 -27.99 21.80
C ASN A 251 -4.60 -27.29 23.19
N ARG A 252 -5.58 -27.59 24.03
CA ARG A 252 -5.73 -26.99 25.37
C ARG A 252 -4.58 -27.30 26.33
N SER A 253 -3.93 -28.44 26.19
CA SER A 253 -2.80 -28.84 27.03
C SER A 253 -1.56 -28.00 26.69
N GLU A 254 -1.24 -27.86 25.40
CA GLU A 254 -0.15 -27.01 24.91
C GLU A 254 -0.38 -25.57 25.29
N SER A 255 -1.63 -25.08 25.20
CA SER A 255 -1.99 -23.72 25.62
C SER A 255 -1.64 -23.46 27.08
N ARG A 256 -1.90 -24.45 27.95
CA ARG A 256 -1.62 -24.34 29.37
C ARG A 256 -0.11 -24.34 29.66
N GLU A 257 0.61 -25.27 29.03
CA GLU A 257 2.07 -25.37 29.17
C GLU A 257 2.77 -24.10 28.74
N TRP A 258 2.37 -23.52 27.58
CA TRP A 258 2.87 -22.25 27.10
C TRP A 258 2.52 -21.10 28.04
N SER A 259 1.30 -21.08 28.58
CA SER A 259 0.89 -20.03 29.52
C SER A 259 1.71 -20.08 30.82
N GLU A 260 1.98 -21.28 31.33
CA GLU A 260 2.80 -21.47 32.53
C GLU A 260 4.28 -21.07 32.29
N LEU A 261 4.82 -21.39 31.12
CA LEU A 261 6.18 -21.02 30.75
C LEU A 261 6.33 -19.50 30.59
N ILE A 262 5.39 -18.86 29.88
CA ILE A 262 5.41 -17.41 29.64
C ILE A 262 5.17 -16.64 30.95
N GLU A 263 4.31 -17.15 31.86
CA GLU A 263 4.04 -16.55 33.18
C GLU A 263 5.32 -16.40 34.01
N GLY A 264 6.25 -17.35 33.89
CA GLY A 264 7.55 -17.30 34.57
C GLY A 264 8.56 -16.28 34.01
N GLU A 265 8.40 -15.91 32.75
CA GLU A 265 9.33 -15.03 32.03
C GLU A 265 8.84 -13.58 31.91
N ILE A 266 7.53 -13.31 32.08
CA ILE A 266 6.96 -11.99 31.93
C ILE A 266 7.24 -11.12 33.16
N GLN A 267 7.83 -9.97 32.93
CA GLN A 267 7.94 -8.89 33.91
C GLN A 267 6.93 -7.78 33.58
N PHE A 268 6.00 -7.53 34.49
CA PHE A 268 5.02 -6.46 34.32
C PHE A 268 5.60 -5.14 34.84
N ALA A 269 5.89 -4.21 33.91
CA ALA A 269 6.26 -2.84 34.25
C ALA A 269 4.99 -1.97 34.28
N LEU A 270 4.34 -1.88 35.42
CA LEU A 270 3.06 -1.17 35.62
C LEU A 270 3.29 0.16 36.35
N ASP A 271 4.10 1.05 35.82
CA ASP A 271 4.28 2.37 36.33
C ASP A 271 3.18 3.35 35.82
N LYS A 272 3.08 4.51 36.48
CA LYS A 272 2.05 5.51 36.10
C LYS A 272 2.23 6.09 34.70
N ASP A 273 3.41 5.96 34.13
CA ASP A 273 3.78 6.52 32.83
C ASP A 273 3.75 5.47 31.70
N SER A 274 3.40 4.22 32.02
CA SER A 274 3.28 3.14 31.04
C SER A 274 2.18 3.43 30.03
N THR A 275 2.44 3.07 28.76
CA THR A 275 1.44 3.18 27.69
C THR A 275 0.25 2.27 27.97
N ARG A 276 -0.96 2.84 27.93
CA ARG A 276 -2.20 2.10 28.15
C ARG A 276 -2.91 1.86 26.82
N ILE A 277 -3.42 0.64 26.65
CA ILE A 277 -4.20 0.24 25.46
C ILE A 277 -5.62 -0.03 25.95
N GLY A 278 -6.59 0.71 25.41
CA GLY A 278 -8.01 0.44 25.61
C GLY A 278 -8.47 -0.69 24.70
N LEU A 279 -9.02 -1.77 25.29
CA LEU A 279 -9.67 -2.87 24.56
C LEU A 279 -11.18 -2.69 24.66
N LEU A 280 -11.84 -2.50 23.50
CA LEU A 280 -13.29 -2.49 23.38
C LEU A 280 -13.71 -3.84 22.79
N ASP A 281 -14.06 -4.79 23.66
CA ASP A 281 -14.48 -6.14 23.26
C ASP A 281 -15.72 -6.55 24.03
N SER A 282 -16.39 -7.60 23.60
CA SER A 282 -17.56 -8.20 24.26
C SER A 282 -17.24 -8.80 25.63
N GLY A 283 -15.97 -8.93 25.99
CA GLY A 283 -15.47 -9.38 27.27
C GLY A 283 -14.02 -9.86 27.19
N VAL A 284 -13.22 -9.45 28.16
CA VAL A 284 -11.86 -9.94 28.36
C VAL A 284 -11.87 -10.88 29.55
N ASN A 285 -11.22 -12.04 29.44
CA ASN A 285 -11.04 -12.94 30.58
C ASN A 285 -10.03 -12.33 31.56
N ASN A 286 -10.52 -11.48 32.43
CA ASN A 286 -9.73 -10.79 33.46
C ASN A 286 -9.18 -11.71 34.55
N ALA A 287 -9.63 -12.95 34.61
CA ALA A 287 -9.07 -13.99 35.49
C ALA A 287 -7.89 -14.76 34.85
N HIS A 288 -7.57 -14.49 33.58
CA HIS A 288 -6.45 -15.15 32.93
C HIS A 288 -5.12 -14.67 33.51
N LYS A 289 -4.28 -15.60 33.97
CA LYS A 289 -3.04 -15.29 34.70
C LYS A 289 -2.07 -14.34 34.00
N LEU A 290 -1.98 -14.42 32.66
CA LEU A 290 -1.15 -13.53 31.86
C LEU A 290 -1.76 -12.14 31.63
N LEU A 291 -3.05 -11.98 31.82
CA LEU A 291 -3.75 -10.71 31.59
C LEU A 291 -4.08 -9.98 32.89
N ALA A 292 -4.49 -10.72 33.91
CA ALA A 292 -4.91 -10.15 35.19
C ALA A 292 -3.96 -9.10 35.77
N PRO A 293 -2.63 -9.28 35.76
CA PRO A 293 -1.70 -8.26 36.30
C PRO A 293 -1.63 -6.98 35.46
N ALA A 294 -1.96 -7.05 34.17
CA ALA A 294 -1.89 -5.92 33.24
C ALA A 294 -3.24 -5.23 33.01
N LEU A 295 -4.33 -5.81 33.52
CA LEU A 295 -5.67 -5.23 33.39
C LEU A 295 -5.97 -4.32 34.57
N THR A 296 -6.31 -3.07 34.30
CA THR A 296 -6.91 -2.16 35.27
C THR A 296 -8.39 -2.05 34.94
N ASN A 297 -9.23 -2.36 35.92
CA ASN A 297 -10.66 -2.06 35.83
C ASN A 297 -10.84 -0.61 36.37
N ASP A 298 -10.85 0.36 35.46
CA ASP A 298 -11.27 1.72 35.76
C ASP A 298 -12.74 1.91 35.37
#